data_49b03ade85d4b1d686a0ec9c49462d91
#
_entry.id   49b03ade85d4b1d686a0ec9c49462d91
#
_cell.length_a   1.000
_cell.length_b   1.000
_cell.length_c   1.000
_cell.angle_alpha   90.00
_cell.angle_beta   90.00
_cell.angle_gamma   90.00
#
_symmetry.space_group_name_H-M   'P 1'
#
loop_
_entity.id
_entity.type
_entity.pdbx_description
1 polymer ?
#
loop_
_entity_poly.entity_id
_entity_poly.type
_entity_poly.pdbx_seq_one_letter_code
_entity_poly.pdbx_strand_id
1 'polypeptide(L)'
;TTVRVSESLFTMLAALARAAAGDVLLLHGCCHNPTGTQFSPEQWRMLSDLCSQRGLIPFIDLAYQGLGDGMEEDAQGARHMLATVPDAMLAYSCDKNFAVYRDRVGALFIQSGTEPSVQLAGANALTIARSLWSMPPDHGAAVVRTILDNPALRADWEEELADMRRRLQTVRQGLASAHPFLASVATQRGLFSRLPIDVDAIAAVRRTHGIYMPADGRINIAGLNQANLSRFVDGVLPHLPGSRGSSVSSPSRSQELSA
;
A
#
# COMPACT_ATOMS: atom_id res chain seq x y z
N THR A 1 -3.12 -21.44 -4.54
CA THR A 1 -4.09 -20.58 -3.78
C THR A 1 -3.43 -19.22 -3.55
N THR A 2 -4.12 -18.13 -3.87
CA THR A 2 -3.60 -16.78 -3.60
C THR A 2 -4.06 -16.35 -2.21
N VAL A 3 -3.13 -16.14 -1.29
CA VAL A 3 -3.41 -15.59 0.04
C VAL A 3 -3.20 -14.08 -0.01
N ARG A 4 -4.27 -13.31 0.24
CA ARG A 4 -4.16 -11.86 0.37
C ARG A 4 -3.74 -11.50 1.79
N VAL A 5 -2.85 -10.52 1.93
CA VAL A 5 -2.50 -9.95 3.23
C VAL A 5 -3.76 -9.41 3.88
N SER A 6 -4.19 -10.05 4.97
CA SER A 6 -5.28 -9.56 5.80
C SER A 6 -4.76 -8.55 6.81
N GLU A 7 -5.66 -7.84 7.45
CA GLU A 7 -5.39 -6.76 8.40
C GLU A 7 -4.56 -7.20 9.63
N SER A 8 -4.26 -8.50 9.80
CA SER A 8 -3.48 -9.06 10.90
C SER A 8 -2.49 -10.11 10.39
N LEU A 9 -1.24 -10.00 10.81
CA LEU A 9 -0.21 -11.02 10.58
C LEU A 9 -0.67 -12.42 11.06
N PHE A 10 -1.39 -12.47 12.19
CA PHE A 10 -1.92 -13.74 12.72
C PHE A 10 -2.86 -14.44 11.75
N THR A 11 -3.80 -13.70 11.16
CA THR A 11 -4.74 -14.26 10.15
C THR A 11 -4.01 -14.73 8.91
N MET A 12 -2.98 -13.99 8.49
CA MET A 12 -2.13 -14.39 7.37
C MET A 12 -1.36 -15.67 7.68
N LEU A 13 -0.71 -15.77 8.83
CA LEU A 13 0.03 -16.96 9.24
C LEU A 13 -0.90 -18.19 9.35
N ALA A 14 -2.12 -18.03 9.88
CA ALA A 14 -3.12 -19.10 9.93
C ALA A 14 -3.56 -19.57 8.53
N ALA A 15 -3.66 -18.65 7.56
CA ALA A 15 -3.94 -18.99 6.17
C ALA A 15 -2.74 -19.72 5.53
N LEU A 16 -1.52 -19.24 5.75
CA LEU A 16 -0.29 -19.85 5.25
C LEU A 16 -0.02 -21.23 5.85
N ALA A 17 -0.51 -21.51 7.06
CA ALA A 17 -0.42 -22.84 7.65
C ALA A 17 -1.14 -23.92 6.82
N ARG A 18 -2.06 -23.55 5.94
CA ARG A 18 -2.82 -24.44 5.03
C ARG A 18 -2.28 -24.44 3.59
N ALA A 19 -1.32 -23.57 3.28
CA ALA A 19 -0.73 -23.49 1.95
C ALA A 19 0.17 -24.71 1.67
N ALA A 20 0.18 -25.16 0.41
CA ALA A 20 1.02 -26.25 -0.06
C ALA A 20 2.32 -25.73 -0.69
N ALA A 21 3.33 -26.60 -0.77
CA ALA A 21 4.54 -26.28 -1.51
C ALA A 21 4.20 -25.91 -2.97
N GLY A 22 4.82 -24.87 -3.49
CA GLY A 22 4.53 -24.28 -4.81
C GLY A 22 3.37 -23.29 -4.84
N ASP A 23 2.63 -23.10 -3.73
CA ASP A 23 1.64 -22.02 -3.67
C ASP A 23 2.34 -20.65 -3.66
N VAL A 24 1.69 -19.68 -4.32
CA VAL A 24 2.22 -18.31 -4.44
C VAL A 24 1.72 -17.44 -3.30
N LEU A 25 2.66 -16.81 -2.59
CA LEU A 25 2.37 -15.80 -1.56
C LEU A 25 2.56 -14.40 -2.12
N LEU A 26 1.44 -13.70 -2.39
CA LEU A 26 1.48 -12.30 -2.83
C LEU A 26 1.69 -11.36 -1.65
N LEU A 27 2.74 -10.55 -1.71
CA LEU A 27 3.13 -9.57 -0.69
C LEU A 27 3.32 -8.19 -1.33
N HIS A 28 2.96 -7.12 -0.61
CA HIS A 28 3.45 -5.78 -0.93
C HIS A 28 4.82 -5.57 -0.27
N GLY A 29 5.80 -5.12 -1.03
CA GLY A 29 7.16 -4.87 -0.54
C GLY A 29 7.22 -3.75 0.50
N CYS A 30 6.41 -2.71 0.32
CA CYS A 30 6.20 -1.61 1.26
C CYS A 30 4.86 -0.93 1.01
N CYS A 31 4.43 -0.03 1.92
CA CYS A 31 3.30 0.89 1.71
C CYS A 31 2.02 0.19 1.23
N HIS A 32 1.55 -0.81 1.94
CA HIS A 32 0.44 -1.66 1.51
C HIS A 32 -0.78 -0.85 1.03
N ASN A 33 -1.23 -1.09 -0.17
CA ASN A 33 -2.47 -0.56 -0.72
C ASN A 33 -3.60 -1.58 -0.47
N PRO A 34 -4.66 -1.28 0.31
CA PRO A 34 -5.12 0.09 0.66
C PRO A 34 -4.77 0.59 2.07
N THR A 35 -4.15 -0.20 2.94
CA THR A 35 -4.14 0.06 4.39
C THR A 35 -3.00 0.97 4.87
N GLY A 36 -1.96 1.17 4.08
CA GLY A 36 -0.75 1.89 4.49
C GLY A 36 0.13 1.14 5.51
N THR A 37 -0.19 -0.12 5.83
CA THR A 37 0.60 -0.93 6.76
C THR A 37 1.91 -1.37 6.12
N GLN A 38 2.89 -1.69 6.95
CA GLN A 38 4.17 -2.30 6.55
C GLN A 38 4.50 -3.46 7.47
N PHE A 39 5.24 -4.42 6.95
CA PHE A 39 5.86 -5.45 7.77
C PHE A 39 7.11 -4.90 8.45
N SER A 40 7.30 -5.26 9.73
CA SER A 40 8.57 -5.01 10.41
C SER A 40 9.69 -5.92 9.85
N PRO A 41 10.97 -5.58 10.11
CA PRO A 41 12.09 -6.48 9.76
C PRO A 41 11.93 -7.90 10.35
N GLU A 42 11.38 -8.01 11.56
CA GLU A 42 11.09 -9.29 12.21
C GLU A 42 10.01 -10.07 11.46
N GLN A 43 8.96 -9.39 11.04
CA GLN A 43 7.87 -10.00 10.27
C GLN A 43 8.35 -10.47 8.90
N TRP A 44 9.23 -9.71 8.24
CA TRP A 44 9.86 -10.14 7.00
C TRP A 44 10.71 -11.40 7.19
N ARG A 45 11.50 -11.47 8.29
CA ARG A 45 12.26 -12.69 8.62
C ARG A 45 11.33 -13.89 8.82
N MET A 46 10.30 -13.75 9.64
CA MET A 46 9.30 -14.81 9.86
C MET A 46 8.66 -15.32 8.57
N LEU A 47 8.29 -14.40 7.67
CA LEU A 47 7.69 -14.75 6.38
C LEU A 47 8.69 -15.45 5.46
N SER A 48 9.93 -14.99 5.42
CA SER A 48 11.00 -15.61 4.62
C SER A 48 11.30 -17.03 5.08
N ASP A 49 11.44 -17.22 6.40
CA ASP A 49 11.66 -18.54 7.01
C ASP A 49 10.49 -19.49 6.70
N LEU A 50 9.26 -18.98 6.82
CA LEU A 50 8.06 -19.78 6.52
C LEU A 50 8.00 -20.16 5.03
N CYS A 51 8.29 -19.24 4.13
CA CYS A 51 8.35 -19.53 2.69
C CYS A 51 9.40 -20.59 2.38
N SER A 52 10.60 -20.44 2.93
CA SER A 52 11.69 -21.39 2.75
C SER A 52 11.35 -22.79 3.29
N GLN A 53 10.82 -22.87 4.52
CA GLN A 53 10.47 -24.15 5.16
C GLN A 53 9.33 -24.88 4.46
N ARG A 54 8.39 -24.17 3.87
CA ARG A 54 7.20 -24.73 3.26
C ARG A 54 7.25 -24.82 1.73
N GLY A 55 8.32 -24.34 1.12
CA GLY A 55 8.46 -24.29 -0.34
C GLY A 55 7.40 -23.39 -1.00
N LEU A 56 7.03 -22.27 -0.34
CA LEU A 56 6.14 -21.26 -0.93
C LEU A 56 6.94 -20.33 -1.85
N ILE A 57 6.28 -19.83 -2.89
CA ILE A 57 6.88 -18.90 -3.85
C ILE A 57 6.40 -17.48 -3.54
N PRO A 58 7.19 -16.61 -2.91
CA PRO A 58 6.81 -15.22 -2.70
C PRO A 58 6.76 -14.49 -4.04
N PHE A 59 5.66 -13.73 -4.23
CA PHE A 59 5.51 -12.77 -5.31
C PHE A 59 5.37 -11.39 -4.70
N ILE A 60 6.40 -10.57 -4.81
CA ILE A 60 6.49 -9.27 -4.16
C ILE A 60 6.09 -8.18 -5.15
N ASP A 61 5.06 -7.39 -4.81
CA ASP A 61 4.71 -6.14 -5.51
C ASP A 61 5.39 -4.97 -4.82
N LEU A 62 6.37 -4.35 -5.49
CA LEU A 62 7.14 -3.20 -4.99
C LEU A 62 6.85 -1.97 -5.86
N ALA A 63 5.71 -1.35 -5.60
CA ALA A 63 5.21 -0.22 -6.39
C ALA A 63 5.39 1.15 -5.72
N TYR A 64 5.86 1.21 -4.47
CA TYR A 64 5.87 2.44 -3.67
C TYR A 64 7.23 2.72 -3.02
N GLN A 65 8.31 2.10 -3.49
CA GLN A 65 9.66 2.29 -2.96
C GLN A 65 10.05 3.78 -2.95
N GLY A 66 10.55 4.24 -1.82
CA GLY A 66 10.91 5.64 -1.57
C GLY A 66 9.79 6.50 -1.00
N LEU A 67 8.54 6.02 -0.98
CA LEU A 67 7.37 6.74 -0.45
C LEU A 67 6.97 6.30 0.98
N GLY A 68 7.67 5.31 1.55
CA GLY A 68 7.50 4.84 2.91
C GLY A 68 8.47 5.50 3.88
N ASP A 69 9.57 4.84 4.15
CA ASP A 69 10.62 5.31 5.06
C ASP A 69 11.90 5.75 4.31
N GLY A 70 12.14 5.25 3.10
CA GLY A 70 13.28 5.61 2.25
C GLY A 70 13.47 4.61 1.10
N MET A 71 14.40 4.93 0.19
CA MET A 71 14.69 4.05 -0.95
C MET A 71 15.27 2.69 -0.50
N GLU A 72 16.18 2.73 0.46
CA GLU A 72 16.82 1.52 0.97
C GLU A 72 15.92 0.78 1.97
N GLU A 73 15.29 1.51 2.88
CA GLU A 73 14.42 0.99 3.92
C GLU A 73 13.21 0.26 3.31
N ASP A 74 12.58 0.84 2.30
CA ASP A 74 11.40 0.28 1.64
C ASP A 74 11.70 -1.01 0.84
N ALA A 75 12.94 -1.20 0.41
CA ALA A 75 13.39 -2.39 -0.30
C ALA A 75 13.94 -3.50 0.63
N GLN A 76 14.24 -3.19 1.89
CA GLN A 76 14.95 -4.09 2.80
C GLN A 76 14.25 -5.44 2.96
N GLY A 77 12.94 -5.43 3.15
CA GLY A 77 12.16 -6.66 3.31
C GLY A 77 12.16 -7.54 2.06
N ALA A 78 11.99 -6.92 0.88
CA ALA A 78 12.05 -7.62 -0.39
C ALA A 78 13.46 -8.23 -0.63
N ARG A 79 14.52 -7.46 -0.38
CA ARG A 79 15.91 -7.96 -0.50
C ARG A 79 16.20 -9.12 0.45
N HIS A 80 15.70 -9.04 1.70
CA HIS A 80 15.84 -10.13 2.66
C HIS A 80 15.13 -11.39 2.17
N MET A 81 13.88 -11.27 1.71
CA MET A 81 13.12 -12.39 1.15
C MET A 81 13.87 -13.05 -0.01
N LEU A 82 14.32 -12.27 -0.99
CA LEU A 82 15.07 -12.77 -2.15
C LEU A 82 16.39 -13.44 -1.76
N ALA A 83 17.05 -12.99 -0.71
CA ALA A 83 18.28 -13.62 -0.21
C ALA A 83 18.04 -14.94 0.54
N THR A 84 16.80 -15.19 0.99
CA THR A 84 16.48 -16.34 1.87
C THR A 84 15.84 -17.50 1.10
N VAL A 85 14.98 -17.20 0.10
CA VAL A 85 14.22 -18.24 -0.61
C VAL A 85 14.85 -18.59 -1.95
N PRO A 86 14.76 -19.85 -2.43
CA PRO A 86 15.32 -20.25 -3.72
C PRO A 86 14.50 -19.72 -4.89
N ASP A 87 13.17 -19.68 -4.77
CA ASP A 87 12.24 -19.30 -5.84
C ASP A 87 11.41 -18.11 -5.43
N ALA A 88 11.40 -17.05 -6.24
CA ALA A 88 10.65 -15.83 -5.97
C ALA A 88 10.37 -15.04 -7.24
N MET A 89 9.37 -14.18 -7.17
CA MET A 89 9.10 -13.15 -8.18
C MET A 89 8.99 -11.78 -7.50
N LEU A 90 9.48 -10.73 -8.19
CA LEU A 90 9.29 -9.35 -7.78
C LEU A 90 8.81 -8.53 -8.97
N ALA A 91 7.63 -7.92 -8.84
CA ALA A 91 7.12 -6.93 -9.76
C ALA A 91 7.44 -5.54 -9.23
N TYR A 92 8.30 -4.83 -9.93
CA TYR A 92 8.69 -3.46 -9.61
C TYR A 92 7.93 -2.47 -10.50
N SER A 93 7.41 -1.40 -9.93
CA SER A 93 6.78 -0.32 -10.70
C SER A 93 7.50 1.01 -10.48
N CYS A 94 7.82 1.69 -11.58
CA CYS A 94 8.34 3.06 -11.58
C CYS A 94 7.23 4.12 -11.64
N ASP A 95 5.98 3.71 -11.74
CA ASP A 95 4.85 4.63 -11.99
C ASP A 95 4.73 5.73 -10.93
N LYS A 96 5.00 5.40 -9.65
CA LYS A 96 4.75 6.33 -8.53
C LYS A 96 5.99 7.12 -8.15
N ASN A 97 7.12 6.46 -7.98
CA ASN A 97 8.35 7.09 -7.53
C ASN A 97 9.08 7.91 -8.61
N PHE A 98 8.78 7.67 -9.91
CA PHE A 98 9.19 8.53 -11.02
C PHE A 98 8.04 9.38 -11.59
N ALA A 99 6.85 9.32 -11.00
CA ALA A 99 5.65 10.03 -11.45
C ALA A 99 5.24 9.77 -12.92
N VAL A 100 5.61 8.63 -13.48
CA VAL A 100 5.36 8.23 -14.89
C VAL A 100 4.15 7.31 -15.02
N TYR A 101 3.05 7.63 -14.35
CA TYR A 101 1.85 6.78 -14.24
C TYR A 101 1.27 6.30 -15.58
N ARG A 102 1.37 7.12 -16.63
CA ARG A 102 0.81 6.83 -17.95
C ARG A 102 1.75 6.04 -18.84
N ASP A 103 3.04 6.08 -18.56
CA ASP A 103 4.07 5.42 -19.39
C ASP A 103 4.16 3.94 -19.11
N ARG A 104 3.56 3.45 -18.01
CA ARG A 104 3.48 2.03 -17.65
C ARG A 104 4.82 1.35 -17.55
N VAL A 105 5.71 1.87 -16.72
CA VAL A 105 7.10 1.43 -16.58
C VAL A 105 7.28 0.58 -15.34
N GLY A 106 7.99 -0.53 -15.52
CA GLY A 106 8.35 -1.43 -14.45
C GLY A 106 9.20 -2.59 -14.93
N ALA A 107 9.50 -3.51 -14.03
CA ALA A 107 10.26 -4.71 -14.34
C ALA A 107 9.72 -5.89 -13.55
N LEU A 108 9.75 -7.07 -14.16
CA LEU A 108 9.55 -8.34 -13.49
C LEU A 108 10.90 -9.03 -13.29
N PHE A 109 11.23 -9.32 -12.04
CA PHE A 109 12.38 -10.12 -11.66
C PHE A 109 11.91 -11.53 -11.29
N ILE A 110 12.61 -12.53 -11.80
CA ILE A 110 12.35 -13.94 -11.54
C ILE A 110 13.62 -14.55 -10.99
N GLN A 111 13.49 -15.18 -9.82
CA GLN A 111 14.55 -15.95 -9.18
C GLN A 111 14.13 -17.40 -9.09
N SER A 112 15.05 -18.32 -9.36
CA SER A 112 14.87 -19.76 -9.15
C SER A 112 16.19 -20.41 -8.77
N GLY A 113 16.10 -21.57 -8.13
CA GLY A 113 17.27 -22.34 -7.68
C GLY A 113 18.16 -22.87 -8.81
N THR A 114 17.69 -22.84 -10.06
CA THR A 114 18.45 -23.27 -11.23
C THR A 114 18.32 -22.34 -12.41
N GLU A 115 19.41 -22.15 -13.17
CA GLU A 115 19.41 -21.31 -14.36
C GLU A 115 18.40 -21.77 -15.44
N PRO A 116 18.28 -23.08 -15.78
CA PRO A 116 17.27 -23.53 -16.74
C PRO A 116 15.83 -23.15 -16.34
N SER A 117 15.51 -23.21 -15.04
CA SER A 117 14.20 -22.80 -14.53
C SER A 117 13.95 -21.31 -14.71
N VAL A 118 14.94 -20.46 -14.44
CA VAL A 118 14.87 -19.01 -14.68
C VAL A 118 14.65 -18.70 -16.16
N GLN A 119 15.41 -19.34 -17.04
CA GLN A 119 15.30 -19.16 -18.49
C GLN A 119 13.91 -19.58 -19.00
N LEU A 120 13.39 -20.72 -18.54
CA LEU A 120 12.06 -21.19 -18.92
C LEU A 120 10.95 -20.26 -18.41
N ALA A 121 11.02 -19.84 -17.16
CA ALA A 121 10.05 -18.91 -16.58
C ALA A 121 10.09 -17.55 -17.28
N GLY A 122 11.28 -17.04 -17.60
CA GLY A 122 11.46 -15.80 -18.37
C GLY A 122 10.90 -15.90 -19.79
N ALA A 123 11.13 -17.01 -20.51
CA ALA A 123 10.57 -17.25 -21.84
C ALA A 123 9.04 -17.31 -21.82
N ASN A 124 8.46 -17.96 -20.82
CA ASN A 124 7.00 -18.01 -20.61
C ASN A 124 6.43 -16.62 -20.32
N ALA A 125 7.07 -15.85 -19.43
CA ALA A 125 6.66 -14.48 -19.11
C ALA A 125 6.71 -13.59 -20.36
N LEU A 126 7.76 -13.69 -21.17
CA LEU A 126 7.90 -12.96 -22.44
C LEU A 126 6.79 -13.36 -23.43
N THR A 127 6.46 -14.64 -23.54
CA THR A 127 5.38 -15.14 -24.41
C THR A 127 4.03 -14.56 -23.99
N ILE A 128 3.73 -14.53 -22.69
CA ILE A 128 2.52 -13.92 -22.15
C ILE A 128 2.51 -12.42 -22.43
N ALA A 129 3.59 -11.71 -22.17
CA ALA A 129 3.73 -10.29 -22.45
C ALA A 129 3.45 -9.97 -23.93
N ARG A 130 4.06 -10.72 -24.85
CA ARG A 130 3.85 -10.57 -26.29
C ARG A 130 2.39 -10.83 -26.71
N SER A 131 1.72 -11.76 -26.07
CA SER A 131 0.31 -12.03 -26.36
C SER A 131 -0.63 -10.92 -25.85
N LEU A 132 -0.25 -10.21 -24.78
CA LEU A 132 -1.06 -9.15 -24.18
C LEU A 132 -0.90 -7.79 -24.88
N TRP A 133 0.31 -7.40 -25.25
CA TRP A 133 0.59 -6.07 -25.83
C TRP A 133 1.66 -6.04 -26.93
N SER A 134 2.13 -7.19 -27.38
CA SER A 134 3.16 -7.33 -28.42
C SER A 134 4.53 -6.74 -28.05
N MET A 135 4.64 -5.41 -28.03
CA MET A 135 5.84 -4.69 -27.57
C MET A 135 5.44 -3.54 -26.65
N PRO A 136 6.11 -3.36 -25.50
CA PRO A 136 5.86 -2.22 -24.63
C PRO A 136 6.38 -0.93 -25.29
N PRO A 137 5.79 0.25 -24.95
CA PRO A 137 6.35 1.53 -25.34
C PRO A 137 7.72 1.74 -24.66
N ASP A 138 8.66 2.36 -25.37
CA ASP A 138 10.03 2.59 -24.89
C ASP A 138 10.18 3.86 -24.06
N HIS A 139 9.34 4.88 -24.31
CA HIS A 139 9.48 6.22 -23.75
C HIS A 139 9.67 6.25 -22.24
N GLY A 140 8.81 5.58 -21.49
CA GLY A 140 8.88 5.59 -20.03
C GLY A 140 10.16 4.93 -19.48
N ALA A 141 10.59 3.83 -20.09
CA ALA A 141 11.85 3.17 -19.73
C ALA A 141 13.06 4.05 -20.04
N ALA A 142 13.04 4.76 -21.17
CA ALA A 142 14.08 5.72 -21.54
C ALA A 142 14.16 6.90 -20.53
N VAL A 143 13.02 7.42 -20.07
CA VAL A 143 12.97 8.47 -19.02
C VAL A 143 13.64 7.99 -17.74
N VAL A 144 13.21 6.83 -17.22
CA VAL A 144 13.78 6.26 -15.98
C VAL A 144 15.27 6.01 -16.12
N ARG A 145 15.70 5.41 -17.24
CA ARG A 145 17.11 5.16 -17.53
C ARG A 145 17.92 6.46 -17.58
N THR A 146 17.43 7.50 -18.25
CA THR A 146 18.11 8.80 -18.36
C THR A 146 18.34 9.41 -16.97
N ILE A 147 17.35 9.33 -16.08
CA ILE A 147 17.48 9.81 -14.72
C ILE A 147 18.52 9.00 -13.93
N LEU A 148 18.47 7.68 -14.01
CA LEU A 148 19.34 6.81 -13.23
C LEU A 148 20.80 6.80 -13.71
N ASP A 149 21.03 6.94 -15.03
CA ASP A 149 22.36 6.96 -15.64
C ASP A 149 23.09 8.31 -15.46
N ASN A 150 22.37 9.38 -15.07
CA ASN A 150 22.94 10.70 -14.85
C ASN A 150 22.99 11.02 -13.36
N PRO A 151 24.18 11.15 -12.72
CA PRO A 151 24.29 11.37 -11.28
C PRO A 151 23.58 12.63 -10.77
N ALA A 152 23.55 13.72 -11.55
CA ALA A 152 22.87 14.96 -11.16
C ALA A 152 21.34 14.78 -11.19
N LEU A 153 20.79 14.23 -12.28
CA LEU A 153 19.34 13.96 -12.38
C LEU A 153 18.89 12.95 -11.33
N ARG A 154 19.72 11.96 -11.03
CA ARG A 154 19.44 10.98 -9.98
C ARG A 154 19.38 11.64 -8.61
N ALA A 155 20.32 12.52 -8.28
CA ALA A 155 20.31 13.25 -7.01
C ALA A 155 19.08 14.15 -6.87
N ASP A 156 18.71 14.88 -7.92
CA ASP A 156 17.50 15.71 -7.95
C ASP A 156 16.24 14.86 -7.74
N TRP A 157 16.14 13.71 -8.41
CA TRP A 157 15.03 12.79 -8.24
C TRP A 157 14.94 12.21 -6.82
N GLU A 158 16.07 11.83 -6.23
CA GLU A 158 16.12 11.29 -4.85
C GLU A 158 15.66 12.37 -3.84
N GLU A 159 16.02 13.64 -4.06
CA GLU A 159 15.59 14.77 -3.22
C GLU A 159 14.09 15.03 -3.36
N GLU A 160 13.56 15.14 -4.58
CA GLU A 160 12.12 15.31 -4.82
C GLU A 160 11.29 14.16 -4.19
N LEU A 161 11.76 12.92 -4.31
CA LEU A 161 11.11 11.78 -3.72
C LEU A 161 11.11 11.84 -2.19
N ALA A 162 12.21 12.31 -1.59
CA ALA A 162 12.30 12.57 -0.16
C ALA A 162 11.33 13.66 0.29
N ASP A 163 11.15 14.73 -0.49
CA ASP A 163 10.18 15.79 -0.23
C ASP A 163 8.73 15.27 -0.29
N MET A 164 8.41 14.48 -1.30
CA MET A 164 7.09 13.83 -1.39
C MET A 164 6.82 12.96 -0.16
N ARG A 165 7.79 12.17 0.28
CA ARG A 165 7.70 11.35 1.50
C ARG A 165 7.48 12.21 2.75
N ARG A 166 8.26 13.28 2.95
CA ARG A 166 8.10 14.22 4.08
C ARG A 166 6.70 14.85 4.09
N ARG A 167 6.19 15.24 2.92
CA ARG A 167 4.85 15.78 2.78
C ARG A 167 3.77 14.76 3.18
N LEU A 168 3.88 13.51 2.73
CA LEU A 168 2.94 12.44 3.12
C LEU A 168 2.94 12.22 4.64
N GLN A 169 4.11 12.19 5.27
CA GLN A 169 4.25 12.04 6.72
C GLN A 169 3.61 13.23 7.47
N THR A 170 3.81 14.46 7.01
CA THR A 170 3.19 15.66 7.59
C THR A 170 1.65 15.58 7.55
N VAL A 171 1.08 15.17 6.42
CA VAL A 171 -0.37 14.98 6.30
C VAL A 171 -0.87 13.87 7.24
N ARG A 172 -0.15 12.77 7.36
CA ARG A 172 -0.50 11.68 8.28
C ARG A 172 -0.49 12.12 9.73
N GLN A 173 0.51 12.90 10.14
CA GLN A 173 0.58 13.47 11.49
C GLN A 173 -0.60 14.43 11.74
N GLY A 174 -0.93 15.27 10.76
CA GLY A 174 -2.09 16.16 10.86
C GLY A 174 -3.42 15.40 11.04
N LEU A 175 -3.63 14.32 10.27
CA LEU A 175 -4.79 13.44 10.44
C LEU A 175 -4.82 12.77 11.81
N ALA A 176 -3.71 12.18 12.23
CA ALA A 176 -3.59 11.46 13.49
C ALA A 176 -3.85 12.36 14.70
N SER A 177 -3.39 13.62 14.63
CA SER A 177 -3.57 14.62 15.68
C SER A 177 -5.02 15.15 15.76
N ALA A 178 -5.79 15.01 14.68
CA ALA A 178 -7.14 15.54 14.62
C ALA A 178 -8.14 14.74 15.47
N HIS A 179 -7.94 13.42 15.61
CA HIS A 179 -8.86 12.58 16.40
C HIS A 179 -8.20 11.25 16.80
N PRO A 180 -8.45 10.72 18.02
CA PRO A 180 -7.88 9.45 18.49
C PRO A 180 -8.12 8.26 17.56
N PHE A 181 -9.28 8.18 16.89
CA PHE A 181 -9.58 7.14 15.90
C PHE A 181 -8.68 7.18 14.67
N LEU A 182 -8.07 8.31 14.38
CA LEU A 182 -7.13 8.49 13.29
C LEU A 182 -5.67 8.30 13.72
N ALA A 183 -5.41 8.06 15.00
CA ALA A 183 -4.05 7.97 15.56
C ALA A 183 -3.17 6.93 14.83
N SER A 184 -3.75 5.80 14.43
CA SER A 184 -3.04 4.74 13.69
C SER A 184 -2.53 5.19 12.32
N VAL A 185 -3.10 6.25 11.73
CA VAL A 185 -2.64 6.78 10.43
C VAL A 185 -1.21 7.30 10.51
N ALA A 186 -0.75 7.78 11.68
CA ALA A 186 0.62 8.26 11.87
C ALA A 186 1.70 7.19 11.63
N THR A 187 1.39 5.93 11.95
CA THR A 187 2.34 4.81 11.80
C THR A 187 2.28 4.15 10.43
N GLN A 188 1.30 4.49 9.61
CA GLN A 188 1.15 3.98 8.25
C GLN A 188 2.07 4.73 7.27
N ARG A 189 2.29 4.13 6.08
CA ARG A 189 3.21 4.65 5.06
C ARG A 189 2.57 4.66 3.67
N GLY A 190 3.19 5.40 2.76
CA GLY A 190 2.79 5.47 1.37
C GLY A 190 1.55 6.32 1.11
N LEU A 191 0.91 6.09 -0.03
CA LEU A 191 -0.13 6.96 -0.58
C LEU A 191 -1.52 6.76 0.03
N PHE A 192 -1.78 5.62 0.68
CA PHE A 192 -3.13 5.24 1.06
C PHE A 192 -3.29 4.95 2.56
N SER A 193 -4.50 5.16 3.04
CA SER A 193 -5.02 4.65 4.30
C SER A 193 -6.47 4.20 4.09
N ARG A 194 -6.96 3.37 4.99
CA ARG A 194 -8.35 2.91 4.96
C ARG A 194 -9.06 3.36 6.23
N LEU A 195 -10.18 4.06 6.07
CA LEU A 195 -11.03 4.48 7.17
C LEU A 195 -12.09 3.40 7.46
N PRO A 196 -12.42 3.16 8.72
CA PRO A 196 -13.46 2.22 9.11
C PRO A 196 -14.86 2.87 9.02
N ILE A 197 -15.26 3.28 7.81
CA ILE A 197 -16.55 3.87 7.52
C ILE A 197 -17.31 3.03 6.50
N ASP A 198 -18.63 2.96 6.64
CA ASP A 198 -19.49 2.20 5.74
C ASP A 198 -19.88 2.98 4.46
N VAL A 199 -20.53 2.29 3.53
CA VAL A 199 -20.91 2.83 2.23
C VAL A 199 -21.92 3.98 2.37
N ASP A 200 -22.82 3.91 3.34
CA ASP A 200 -23.83 4.95 3.57
C ASP A 200 -23.18 6.21 4.12
N ALA A 201 -22.23 6.07 5.02
CA ALA A 201 -21.40 7.17 5.51
C ALA A 201 -20.58 7.81 4.37
N ILE A 202 -19.94 7.01 3.51
CA ILE A 202 -19.22 7.50 2.33
C ILE A 202 -20.16 8.30 1.42
N ALA A 203 -21.37 7.80 1.16
CA ALA A 203 -22.37 8.49 0.37
C ALA A 203 -22.84 9.81 1.03
N ALA A 204 -22.97 9.83 2.35
CA ALA A 204 -23.30 11.04 3.11
C ALA A 204 -22.18 12.09 3.00
N VAL A 205 -20.94 11.70 3.29
CA VAL A 205 -19.75 12.58 3.21
C VAL A 205 -19.59 13.17 1.79
N ARG A 206 -19.86 12.39 0.77
CA ARG A 206 -19.86 12.85 -0.62
C ARG A 206 -20.93 13.93 -0.87
N ARG A 207 -22.16 13.73 -0.39
CA ARG A 207 -23.27 14.68 -0.61
C ARG A 207 -23.08 15.98 0.17
N THR A 208 -22.63 15.88 1.44
CA THR A 208 -22.59 17.06 2.34
C THR A 208 -21.26 17.82 2.27
N HIS A 209 -20.16 17.14 1.98
CA HIS A 209 -18.83 17.75 2.00
C HIS A 209 -18.12 17.74 0.63
N GLY A 210 -18.70 17.10 -0.40
CA GLY A 210 -18.06 16.94 -1.70
C GLY A 210 -16.74 16.17 -1.64
N ILE A 211 -16.61 15.22 -0.71
CA ILE A 211 -15.43 14.37 -0.54
C ILE A 211 -15.72 13.04 -1.20
N TYR A 212 -14.86 12.65 -2.14
CA TYR A 212 -15.00 11.44 -2.94
C TYR A 212 -13.98 10.40 -2.50
N MET A 213 -14.45 9.21 -2.15
CA MET A 213 -13.61 8.05 -1.85
C MET A 213 -14.29 6.77 -2.32
N PRO A 214 -13.53 5.68 -2.57
CA PRO A 214 -14.09 4.37 -2.92
C PRO A 214 -14.94 3.77 -1.80
N ALA A 215 -15.81 2.83 -2.15
CA ALA A 215 -16.74 2.17 -1.22
C ALA A 215 -16.06 1.36 -0.10
N ASP A 216 -14.78 1.02 -0.26
CA ASP A 216 -13.97 0.33 0.74
C ASP A 216 -13.37 1.24 1.83
N GLY A 217 -13.68 2.56 1.79
CA GLY A 217 -13.16 3.54 2.74
C GLY A 217 -11.70 3.95 2.49
N ARG A 218 -11.10 3.58 1.37
CA ARG A 218 -9.73 3.98 1.03
C ARG A 218 -9.64 5.48 0.76
N ILE A 219 -8.65 6.11 1.34
CA ILE A 219 -8.31 7.52 1.11
C ILE A 219 -6.92 7.64 0.50
N ASN A 220 -6.75 8.65 -0.36
CA ASN A 220 -5.44 9.01 -0.89
C ASN A 220 -4.84 10.14 -0.04
N ILE A 221 -3.82 9.81 0.75
CA ILE A 221 -3.11 10.77 1.61
C ILE A 221 -2.48 11.90 0.78
N ALA A 222 -1.97 11.59 -0.41
CA ALA A 222 -1.38 12.60 -1.29
C ALA A 222 -2.39 13.64 -1.83
N GLY A 223 -3.68 13.31 -1.82
CA GLY A 223 -4.77 14.24 -2.16
C GLY A 223 -5.10 15.25 -1.06
N LEU A 224 -4.57 15.05 0.15
CA LEU A 224 -4.76 15.94 1.28
C LEU A 224 -3.59 16.94 1.39
N ASN A 225 -3.89 18.13 1.92
CA ASN A 225 -2.96 19.21 2.17
C ASN A 225 -3.49 20.13 3.28
N GLN A 226 -2.73 21.12 3.69
CA GLN A 226 -3.13 22.04 4.76
C GLN A 226 -4.46 22.76 4.49
N ALA A 227 -4.77 23.06 3.23
CA ALA A 227 -5.99 23.78 2.86
C ALA A 227 -7.26 22.93 2.92
N ASN A 228 -7.16 21.60 2.75
CA ASN A 228 -8.33 20.73 2.72
C ASN A 228 -8.42 19.72 3.88
N LEU A 229 -7.38 19.65 4.72
CA LEU A 229 -7.31 18.67 5.81
C LEU A 229 -8.44 18.85 6.83
N SER A 230 -8.69 20.08 7.30
CA SER A 230 -9.77 20.36 8.25
C SER A 230 -11.13 19.96 7.68
N ARG A 231 -11.44 20.40 6.46
CA ARG A 231 -12.68 20.01 5.79
C ARG A 231 -12.85 18.51 5.65
N PHE A 232 -11.77 17.79 5.36
CA PHE A 232 -11.78 16.33 5.29
C PHE A 232 -12.10 15.73 6.64
N VAL A 233 -11.39 16.16 7.71
CA VAL A 233 -11.61 15.70 9.08
C VAL A 233 -13.04 15.95 9.52
N ASP A 234 -13.54 17.18 9.39
CA ASP A 234 -14.91 17.58 9.77
C ASP A 234 -15.97 16.71 9.07
N GLY A 235 -15.71 16.35 7.79
CA GLY A 235 -16.61 15.51 7.03
C GLY A 235 -16.62 14.05 7.46
N VAL A 236 -15.49 13.48 7.87
CA VAL A 236 -15.40 12.04 8.17
C VAL A 236 -15.63 11.73 9.64
N LEU A 237 -15.29 12.62 10.57
CA LEU A 237 -15.38 12.39 12.02
C LEU A 237 -16.76 11.92 12.50
N PRO A 238 -17.90 12.51 12.06
CA PRO A 238 -19.22 12.06 12.51
C PRO A 238 -19.55 10.60 12.16
N HIS A 239 -18.79 10.04 11.23
CA HIS A 239 -19.03 8.70 10.67
C HIS A 239 -18.03 7.65 11.15
N LEU A 240 -17.00 8.06 11.94
CA LEU A 240 -16.06 7.12 12.52
C LEU A 240 -16.70 6.37 13.72
N PRO A 241 -16.30 5.11 13.98
CA PRO A 241 -16.74 4.39 15.17
C PRO A 241 -16.46 5.20 16.43
N GLY A 242 -17.41 5.24 17.38
CA GLY A 242 -17.27 5.97 18.66
C GLY A 242 -17.59 7.46 18.62
N SER A 243 -17.76 8.07 17.43
CA SER A 243 -18.18 9.49 17.33
C SER A 243 -19.68 9.71 17.66
N ARG A 244 -20.50 8.67 17.69
CA ARG A 244 -21.94 8.71 18.02
C ARG A 244 -22.22 8.64 19.53
N GLY A 245 -21.32 9.11 20.39
CA GLY A 245 -21.39 8.96 21.84
C GLY A 245 -21.50 10.25 22.63
N SER A 246 -22.30 11.27 22.19
CA SER A 246 -22.74 12.37 23.06
C SER A 246 -24.00 13.08 22.56
N SER A 247 -24.98 12.34 22.06
CA SER A 247 -26.35 12.88 22.07
C SER A 247 -26.88 12.68 23.48
N VAL A 248 -26.77 13.72 24.28
CA VAL A 248 -27.53 13.88 25.54
C VAL A 248 -29.01 13.66 25.20
N SER A 249 -29.55 12.54 25.63
CA SER A 249 -31.00 12.33 25.67
C SER A 249 -31.59 13.39 26.55
N SER A 250 -32.26 14.38 25.98
CA SER A 250 -33.11 15.30 26.73
C SER A 250 -34.18 14.49 27.42
N PRO A 251 -34.42 14.68 28.75
CA PRO A 251 -35.48 13.97 29.44
C PRO A 251 -36.83 14.43 28.88
N SER A 252 -37.61 13.47 28.37
CA SER A 252 -39.01 13.66 28.04
C SER A 252 -39.76 14.20 29.29
N ARG A 253 -40.26 15.42 29.23
CA ARG A 253 -41.23 15.95 30.16
C ARG A 253 -42.49 15.09 30.09
N SER A 254 -42.68 14.26 31.06
CA SER A 254 -43.98 13.66 31.38
C SER A 254 -44.93 14.79 31.70
N GLN A 255 -45.93 15.03 30.89
CA GLN A 255 -47.09 15.83 31.26
C GLN A 255 -47.96 14.98 32.15
N GLU A 256 -47.95 15.35 33.44
CA GLU A 256 -49.08 15.05 34.33
C GLU A 256 -50.30 15.86 33.83
N LEU A 257 -51.33 15.17 33.46
CA LEU A 257 -52.69 15.69 33.41
C LEU A 257 -53.53 14.91 34.39
N SER A 258 -53.74 15.56 35.53
CA SER A 258 -54.85 15.24 36.48
C SER A 258 -56.15 15.81 35.92
N ALA A 259 -57.18 15.03 35.91
CA ALA A 259 -58.53 15.29 36.39
C ALA A 259 -59.41 14.10 36.03
#